data_43b1821183033fb13e27f9d77c7b3319
#
_entry.id   43b1821183033fb13e27f9d77c7b3319
#
_cell.length_a   1.000
_cell.length_b   1.000
_cell.length_c   1.000
_cell.angle_alpha   90.00
_cell.angle_beta   90.00
_cell.angle_gamma   90.00
#
_symmetry.space_group_name_H-M   'P 1'
#
loop_
_entity.id
_entity.type
_entity.pdbx_description
1 polymer ?
#
loop_
_entity_poly.entity_id
_entity_poly.type
_entity_poly.pdbx_seq_one_letter_code
_entity_poly.pdbx_strand_id
1 'polypeptide(L)'
;MVLTLFAFFLGAALPAHAAVVVSFYSHDFGDRFPHAFVTLKGRVDATGEAVDTNYGFTAQSVSPAILFGSVKGYVQTSKPDYVAKSDQQFSVTVDDATYARLLAKIGEWRDREQPSYNLGKRNCVHFVMELAETVGLKVNRKSKYFKKPKSFLREVKELNPQLP
;
A
#
# COMPACT_ATOMS: atom_id res chain seq x y z
N MET A 1 39.78 -53.90 -5.54
CA MET A 1 39.91 -52.43 -5.73
C MET A 1 38.54 -51.92 -6.12
N VAL A 2 37.79 -51.35 -5.13
CA VAL A 2 36.41 -50.87 -5.34
C VAL A 2 36.49 -49.36 -5.52
N LEU A 3 36.09 -48.90 -6.71
CA LEU A 3 36.10 -47.45 -7.05
C LEU A 3 34.75 -46.86 -6.65
N THR A 4 34.73 -46.08 -5.56
CA THR A 4 33.54 -45.40 -5.08
C THR A 4 33.35 -44.07 -5.85
N LEU A 5 32.34 -44.01 -6.70
CA LEU A 5 31.99 -42.84 -7.48
C LEU A 5 31.21 -41.85 -6.56
N PHE A 6 31.82 -40.73 -6.16
CA PHE A 6 31.19 -39.65 -5.42
C PHE A 6 30.43 -38.76 -6.43
N ALA A 7 29.12 -38.90 -6.49
CA ALA A 7 28.28 -37.99 -7.28
C ALA A 7 28.08 -36.67 -6.52
N PHE A 8 28.70 -35.59 -7.00
CA PHE A 8 28.49 -34.21 -6.51
C PHE A 8 27.13 -33.73 -7.05
N PHE A 9 26.14 -33.68 -6.17
CA PHE A 9 24.90 -32.98 -6.46
C PHE A 9 25.16 -31.45 -6.36
N LEU A 10 25.42 -30.78 -7.47
CA LEU A 10 25.29 -29.32 -7.56
C LEU A 10 23.78 -28.96 -7.42
N GLY A 11 23.37 -28.65 -6.20
CA GLY A 11 22.08 -28.02 -5.98
C GLY A 11 22.09 -26.63 -6.65
N ALA A 12 21.40 -26.46 -7.75
CA ALA A 12 21.10 -25.14 -8.31
C ALA A 12 20.29 -24.37 -7.28
N ALA A 13 20.95 -23.46 -6.53
CA ALA A 13 20.24 -22.47 -5.74
C ALA A 13 19.41 -21.61 -6.70
N LEU A 14 18.08 -21.79 -6.70
CA LEU A 14 17.17 -20.88 -7.39
C LEU A 14 17.43 -19.48 -6.81
N PRO A 15 17.63 -18.46 -7.65
CA PRO A 15 17.75 -17.10 -7.15
C PRO A 15 16.51 -16.78 -6.33
N ALA A 16 16.69 -16.41 -5.07
CA ALA A 16 15.62 -15.85 -4.26
C ALA A 16 15.23 -14.52 -4.94
N HIS A 17 14.12 -14.53 -5.68
CA HIS A 17 13.60 -13.31 -6.27
C HIS A 17 13.34 -12.32 -5.14
N ALA A 18 14.10 -11.23 -5.16
CA ALA A 18 13.79 -10.08 -4.33
C ALA A 18 12.39 -9.58 -4.73
N ALA A 19 11.61 -9.15 -3.78
CA ALA A 19 10.24 -8.73 -4.03
C ALA A 19 9.87 -7.63 -3.05
N VAL A 20 9.01 -6.72 -3.47
CA VAL A 20 8.46 -5.69 -2.59
C VAL A 20 7.10 -6.16 -2.07
N VAL A 21 6.97 -6.18 -0.75
CA VAL A 21 5.71 -6.44 -0.06
C VAL A 21 4.98 -5.12 0.15
N VAL A 22 3.79 -5.01 -0.42
CA VAL A 22 2.86 -3.88 -0.24
C VAL A 22 1.85 -4.29 0.82
N SER A 23 1.89 -3.68 1.99
CA SER A 23 0.93 -3.95 3.07
C SER A 23 -0.04 -2.78 3.25
N PHE A 24 -1.33 -3.10 3.33
CA PHE A 24 -2.41 -2.13 3.49
C PHE A 24 -2.81 -2.03 4.94
N TYR A 25 -2.80 -0.82 5.46
CA TYR A 25 -3.06 -0.51 6.87
C TYR A 25 -4.27 0.38 7.04
N SER A 26 -4.97 0.18 8.17
CA SER A 26 -5.90 1.15 8.70
C SER A 26 -5.46 1.60 10.09
N HIS A 27 -5.68 2.88 10.38
CA HIS A 27 -5.58 3.43 11.72
C HIS A 27 -6.98 3.82 12.18
N ASP A 28 -7.41 3.30 13.32
CA ASP A 28 -8.74 3.56 13.86
C ASP A 28 -8.83 4.94 14.51
N PHE A 29 -10.04 5.32 14.90
CA PHE A 29 -10.31 6.56 15.61
C PHE A 29 -9.65 6.53 17.00
N GLY A 30 -8.86 7.58 17.30
CA GLY A 30 -8.18 7.79 18.57
C GLY A 30 -7.83 9.27 18.68
N ASP A 31 -6.56 9.60 18.87
CA ASP A 31 -6.07 10.98 18.87
C ASP A 31 -6.13 11.65 17.49
N ARG A 32 -6.45 10.91 16.43
CA ARG A 32 -6.50 11.36 15.04
C ARG A 32 -7.68 10.77 14.30
N PHE A 33 -8.02 11.36 13.14
CA PHE A 33 -9.05 10.81 12.26
C PHE A 33 -8.65 9.44 11.71
N PRO A 34 -9.64 8.53 11.48
CA PRO A 34 -9.39 7.25 10.84
C PRO A 34 -8.65 7.45 9.52
N HIS A 35 -7.63 6.61 9.28
CA HIS A 35 -6.77 6.75 8.12
C HIS A 35 -6.48 5.40 7.46
N ALA A 36 -6.24 5.40 6.15
CA ALA A 36 -5.71 4.27 5.39
C ALA A 36 -4.42 4.68 4.69
N PHE A 37 -3.46 3.77 4.67
CA PHE A 37 -2.15 3.97 4.05
C PHE A 37 -1.53 2.62 3.66
N VAL A 38 -0.40 2.65 2.96
CA VAL A 38 0.37 1.47 2.61
C VAL A 38 1.79 1.56 3.14
N THR A 39 2.38 0.41 3.49
CA THR A 39 3.83 0.28 3.67
C THR A 39 4.41 -0.54 2.51
N LEU A 40 5.62 -0.21 2.10
CA LEU A 40 6.38 -0.90 1.07
C LEU A 40 7.68 -1.39 1.69
N LYS A 41 7.91 -2.70 1.73
CA LYS A 41 9.10 -3.30 2.32
C LYS A 41 9.65 -4.40 1.45
N GLY A 42 10.96 -4.46 1.30
CA GLY A 42 11.61 -5.50 0.53
C GLY A 42 12.83 -5.01 -0.22
N ARG A 43 13.00 -5.50 -1.45
CA ARG A 43 14.12 -5.14 -2.32
C ARG A 43 13.68 -5.19 -3.77
N VAL A 44 14.14 -4.22 -4.56
CA VAL A 44 13.97 -4.21 -6.01
C VAL A 44 14.91 -5.24 -6.63
N ASP A 45 14.37 -6.17 -7.42
CA ASP A 45 15.13 -7.30 -7.96
C ASP A 45 16.22 -6.85 -8.93
N ALA A 46 15.85 -5.94 -9.84
CA ALA A 46 16.75 -5.45 -10.89
C ALA A 46 17.95 -4.64 -10.37
N THR A 47 17.79 -3.93 -9.24
CA THR A 47 18.83 -3.01 -8.74
C THR A 47 19.43 -3.44 -7.41
N GLY A 48 18.80 -4.36 -6.68
CA GLY A 48 19.15 -4.72 -5.31
C GLY A 48 18.84 -3.62 -4.28
N GLU A 49 18.16 -2.55 -4.66
CA GLU A 49 17.82 -1.43 -3.77
C GLU A 49 16.86 -1.88 -2.67
N ALA A 50 17.20 -1.57 -1.42
CA ALA A 50 16.30 -1.84 -0.28
C ALA A 50 15.15 -0.84 -0.24
N VAL A 51 13.93 -1.35 -0.02
CA VAL A 51 12.72 -0.56 0.12
C VAL A 51 12.20 -0.69 1.55
N ASP A 52 12.07 0.42 2.26
CA ASP A 52 11.38 0.52 3.56
C ASP A 52 10.75 1.91 3.68
N THR A 53 9.51 2.03 3.24
CA THR A 53 8.80 3.30 3.22
C THR A 53 7.29 3.10 3.39
N ASN A 54 6.54 4.19 3.50
CA ASN A 54 5.08 4.14 3.56
C ASN A 54 4.48 5.39 2.92
N TYR A 55 3.22 5.29 2.48
CA TYR A 55 2.51 6.38 1.81
C TYR A 55 1.04 6.41 2.21
N GLY A 56 0.57 7.59 2.60
CA GLY A 56 -0.85 7.88 2.83
C GLY A 56 -1.22 9.24 2.25
N PHE A 57 -2.46 9.42 1.82
CA PHE A 57 -2.96 10.68 1.29
C PHE A 57 -3.86 11.37 2.32
N THR A 58 -3.55 12.61 2.70
CA THR A 58 -4.26 13.33 3.75
C THR A 58 -4.47 14.80 3.41
N ALA A 59 -5.37 15.46 4.16
CA ALA A 59 -5.51 16.91 4.13
C ALA A 59 -4.33 17.59 4.82
N GLN A 60 -3.83 18.67 4.24
CA GLN A 60 -2.72 19.44 4.80
C GLN A 60 -3.08 20.06 6.17
N SER A 61 -4.34 20.42 6.35
CA SER A 61 -4.87 20.90 7.63
C SER A 61 -6.28 20.35 7.85
N VAL A 62 -6.57 19.97 9.08
CA VAL A 62 -7.92 19.55 9.48
C VAL A 62 -8.65 20.78 10.01
N SER A 63 -9.61 21.27 9.24
CA SER A 63 -10.48 22.40 9.59
C SER A 63 -11.92 22.11 9.20
N PRO A 64 -12.92 22.83 9.69
CA PRO A 64 -14.31 22.67 9.28
C PRO A 64 -14.54 22.75 7.76
N ALA A 65 -13.67 23.44 7.02
CA ALA A 65 -13.74 23.54 5.56
C ALA A 65 -13.71 22.16 4.86
N ILE A 66 -13.10 21.12 5.48
CA ILE A 66 -13.07 19.76 4.94
C ILE A 66 -14.47 19.13 4.79
N LEU A 67 -15.44 19.61 5.56
CA LEU A 67 -16.83 19.14 5.52
C LEU A 67 -17.63 19.78 4.38
N PHE A 68 -17.19 20.94 3.89
CA PHE A 68 -17.93 21.76 2.93
C PHE A 68 -17.34 21.76 1.53
N GLY A 69 -16.10 21.27 1.35
CA GLY A 69 -15.46 21.30 0.03
C GLY A 69 -14.13 20.58 -0.05
N SER A 70 -13.37 20.94 -1.09
CA SER A 70 -12.01 20.45 -1.26
C SER A 70 -11.02 21.36 -0.55
N VAL A 71 -10.01 20.75 0.06
CA VAL A 71 -8.90 21.43 0.74
C VAL A 71 -7.57 20.96 0.16
N LYS A 72 -6.46 21.61 0.50
CA LYS A 72 -5.13 21.14 0.09
C LYS A 72 -4.87 19.76 0.64
N GLY A 73 -4.46 18.84 -0.23
CA GLY A 73 -4.08 17.48 0.09
C GLY A 73 -2.62 17.21 -0.26
N TYR A 74 -2.03 16.20 0.38
CA TYR A 74 -0.67 15.75 0.04
C TYR A 74 -0.48 14.27 0.38
N VAL A 75 0.46 13.65 -0.32
CA VAL A 75 0.96 12.32 0.02
C VAL A 75 2.05 12.48 1.07
N GLN A 76 1.90 11.77 2.18
CA GLN A 76 2.84 11.81 3.31
C GLN A 76 3.38 10.43 3.65
N THR A 77 4.51 10.42 4.37
CA THR A 77 5.01 9.26 5.11
C THR A 77 4.64 9.40 6.59
N SER A 78 4.25 8.30 7.22
CA SER A 78 3.95 8.22 8.64
C SER A 78 5.18 7.83 9.44
N LYS A 79 5.28 8.30 10.70
CA LYS A 79 6.35 7.91 11.62
C LYS A 79 6.25 6.43 11.98
N PRO A 80 7.36 5.74 12.32
CA PRO A 80 7.35 4.31 12.70
C PRO A 80 6.35 3.98 13.81
N ASP A 81 6.26 4.80 14.84
CA ASP A 81 5.33 4.60 15.97
C ASP A 81 3.85 4.64 15.54
N TYR A 82 3.54 5.46 14.52
CA TYR A 82 2.19 5.49 13.96
C TYR A 82 1.88 4.21 13.20
N VAL A 83 2.82 3.73 12.39
CA VAL A 83 2.68 2.46 11.66
C VAL A 83 2.53 1.30 12.66
N ALA A 84 3.35 1.26 13.71
CA ALA A 84 3.31 0.20 14.73
C ALA A 84 1.98 0.15 15.52
N LYS A 85 1.28 1.28 15.64
CA LYS A 85 -0.04 1.39 16.29
C LYS A 85 -1.21 1.21 15.33
N SER A 86 -0.96 0.89 14.08
CA SER A 86 -1.97 0.72 13.03
C SER A 86 -2.19 -0.76 12.73
N ASP A 87 -3.40 -1.12 12.28
CA ASP A 87 -3.77 -2.48 11.95
C ASP A 87 -3.43 -2.81 10.49
N GLN A 88 -2.56 -3.78 10.27
CA GLN A 88 -2.38 -4.37 8.95
C GLN A 88 -3.62 -5.18 8.58
N GLN A 89 -4.22 -4.90 7.45
CA GLN A 89 -5.41 -5.61 6.97
C GLN A 89 -5.07 -6.78 6.05
N PHE A 90 -4.12 -6.57 5.14
CA PHE A 90 -3.56 -7.60 4.24
C PHE A 90 -2.27 -7.09 3.59
N SER A 91 -1.58 -8.00 2.89
CA SER A 91 -0.39 -7.67 2.09
C SER A 91 -0.38 -8.40 0.77
N VAL A 92 0.35 -7.85 -0.20
CA VAL A 92 0.60 -8.42 -1.54
C VAL A 92 2.07 -8.28 -1.86
N THR A 93 2.67 -9.35 -2.33
CA THR A 93 4.02 -9.32 -2.90
C THR A 93 3.93 -8.95 -4.37
N VAL A 94 4.72 -8.00 -4.80
CA VAL A 94 4.72 -7.49 -6.18
C VAL A 94 6.10 -7.59 -6.80
N ASP A 95 6.12 -7.80 -8.12
CA ASP A 95 7.33 -7.72 -8.93
C ASP A 95 7.77 -6.25 -9.17
N ASP A 96 8.96 -6.06 -9.72
CA ASP A 96 9.53 -4.74 -10.00
C ASP A 96 8.66 -3.90 -10.95
N ALA A 97 8.04 -4.52 -11.95
CA ALA A 97 7.18 -3.83 -12.91
C ALA A 97 5.91 -3.29 -12.22
N THR A 98 5.31 -4.07 -11.34
CA THR A 98 4.15 -3.66 -10.54
C THR A 98 4.54 -2.60 -9.51
N TYR A 99 5.73 -2.75 -8.88
CA TYR A 99 6.27 -1.76 -7.95
C TYR A 99 6.49 -0.41 -8.65
N ALA A 100 7.06 -0.41 -9.86
CA ALA A 100 7.24 0.81 -10.66
C ALA A 100 5.90 1.49 -10.99
N ARG A 101 4.86 0.71 -11.38
CA ARG A 101 3.50 1.25 -11.60
C ARG A 101 2.90 1.82 -10.32
N LEU A 102 3.16 1.18 -9.18
CA LEU A 102 2.68 1.65 -7.88
C LEU A 102 3.32 3.01 -7.51
N LEU A 103 4.63 3.16 -7.71
CA LEU A 103 5.32 4.44 -7.49
C LEU A 103 4.82 5.53 -8.44
N ALA A 104 4.58 5.21 -9.71
CA ALA A 104 3.99 6.14 -10.66
C ALA A 104 2.58 6.60 -10.20
N LYS A 105 1.73 5.67 -9.72
CA LYS A 105 0.41 6.00 -9.18
C LYS A 105 0.51 6.89 -7.93
N ILE A 106 1.45 6.64 -7.04
CA ILE A 106 1.73 7.51 -5.87
C ILE A 106 2.16 8.90 -6.33
N GLY A 107 3.00 8.99 -7.38
CA GLY A 107 3.38 10.25 -8.03
C GLY A 107 2.18 11.03 -8.55
N GLU A 108 1.27 10.39 -9.29
CA GLU A 108 0.03 11.02 -9.79
C GLU A 108 -0.80 11.64 -8.63
N TRP A 109 -0.85 11.00 -7.48
CA TRP A 109 -1.56 11.53 -6.30
C TRP A 109 -0.83 12.70 -5.66
N ARG A 110 0.52 12.66 -5.64
CA ARG A 110 1.38 13.73 -5.10
C ARG A 110 1.27 15.00 -5.94
N ASP A 111 1.26 14.84 -7.26
CA ASP A 111 1.38 15.95 -8.22
C ASP A 111 0.02 16.50 -8.68
N ARG A 112 -1.07 16.07 -8.03
CA ARG A 112 -2.42 16.56 -8.34
C ARG A 112 -2.56 18.06 -8.07
N GLU A 113 -3.25 18.73 -9.01
CA GLU A 113 -3.64 20.13 -8.86
C GLU A 113 -4.45 20.36 -7.59
N GLN A 114 -4.16 21.46 -6.91
CA GLN A 114 -4.79 21.80 -5.64
C GLN A 114 -6.02 22.71 -5.84
N PRO A 115 -7.04 22.59 -4.98
CA PRO A 115 -7.16 21.75 -3.79
C PRO A 115 -7.50 20.29 -4.14
N SER A 116 -6.72 19.32 -3.66
CA SER A 116 -6.81 17.93 -4.10
C SER A 116 -7.50 16.98 -3.13
N TYR A 117 -7.62 17.30 -1.84
CA TYR A 117 -8.31 16.47 -0.86
C TYR A 117 -9.79 16.83 -0.76
N ASN A 118 -10.66 15.81 -0.81
CA ASN A 118 -12.10 15.95 -0.60
C ASN A 118 -12.62 14.73 0.16
N LEU A 119 -13.27 14.94 1.28
CA LEU A 119 -13.70 13.88 2.19
C LEU A 119 -14.68 12.88 1.53
N GLY A 120 -15.49 13.31 0.57
CA GLY A 120 -16.46 12.46 -0.12
C GLY A 120 -16.00 11.87 -1.45
N LYS A 121 -14.99 12.49 -2.10
CA LYS A 121 -14.63 12.16 -3.49
C LYS A 121 -13.17 11.80 -3.69
N ARG A 122 -12.27 12.19 -2.78
CA ARG A 122 -10.81 12.03 -2.95
C ARG A 122 -10.09 12.14 -1.60
N ASN A 123 -10.07 11.05 -0.86
CA ASN A 123 -9.48 10.94 0.48
C ASN A 123 -8.52 9.75 0.56
N CYS A 124 -8.04 9.41 1.75
CA CYS A 124 -7.13 8.29 1.97
C CYS A 124 -7.68 6.93 1.49
N VAL A 125 -8.99 6.71 1.54
CA VAL A 125 -9.60 5.47 1.08
C VAL A 125 -9.56 5.37 -0.45
N HIS A 126 -9.83 6.47 -1.16
CA HIS A 126 -9.70 6.50 -2.62
C HIS A 126 -8.24 6.30 -3.06
N PHE A 127 -7.28 6.85 -2.31
CA PHE A 127 -5.86 6.61 -2.55
C PHE A 127 -5.51 5.13 -2.46
N VAL A 128 -5.80 4.48 -1.33
CA VAL A 128 -5.48 3.04 -1.18
C VAL A 128 -6.30 2.16 -2.10
N MET A 129 -7.50 2.58 -2.53
CA MET A 129 -8.30 1.90 -3.55
C MET A 129 -7.54 1.82 -4.88
N GLU A 130 -7.04 2.96 -5.38
CA GLU A 130 -6.30 3.00 -6.65
C GLU A 130 -4.97 2.23 -6.54
N LEU A 131 -4.30 2.24 -5.37
CA LEU A 131 -3.12 1.42 -5.14
C LEU A 131 -3.46 -0.09 -5.14
N ALA A 132 -4.58 -0.49 -4.52
CA ALA A 132 -5.04 -1.87 -4.53
C ALA A 132 -5.32 -2.36 -5.97
N GLU A 133 -5.96 -1.55 -6.80
CA GLU A 133 -6.15 -1.84 -8.23
C GLU A 133 -4.81 -1.95 -8.98
N THR A 134 -3.86 -1.08 -8.68
CA THR A 134 -2.54 -1.08 -9.33
C THR A 134 -1.76 -2.37 -9.05
N VAL A 135 -1.94 -2.96 -7.86
CA VAL A 135 -1.34 -4.27 -7.52
C VAL A 135 -2.23 -5.46 -7.90
N GLY A 136 -3.27 -5.24 -8.72
CA GLY A 136 -4.09 -6.30 -9.31
C GLY A 136 -5.24 -6.80 -8.43
N LEU A 137 -5.59 -6.10 -7.36
CA LEU A 137 -6.71 -6.50 -6.51
C LEU A 137 -8.06 -5.99 -7.05
N LYS A 138 -9.10 -6.78 -6.82
CA LYS A 138 -10.48 -6.38 -7.07
C LYS A 138 -10.93 -5.39 -6.00
N VAL A 139 -11.58 -4.31 -6.41
CA VAL A 139 -12.15 -3.30 -5.52
C VAL A 139 -13.58 -2.94 -5.90
N ASN A 140 -14.36 -2.50 -4.95
CA ASN A 140 -15.70 -1.96 -5.20
C ASN A 140 -15.64 -0.44 -5.34
N ARG A 141 -15.61 0.08 -6.57
CA ARG A 141 -15.61 1.53 -6.86
C ARG A 141 -16.90 2.26 -6.44
N LYS A 142 -17.92 1.52 -6.00
CA LYS A 142 -19.19 2.05 -5.46
C LYS A 142 -19.36 1.71 -3.98
N SER A 143 -18.27 1.42 -3.27
CA SER A 143 -18.29 1.07 -1.86
C SER A 143 -18.99 2.14 -1.02
N LYS A 144 -19.79 1.70 -0.06
CA LYS A 144 -20.37 2.57 0.98
C LYS A 144 -19.36 2.98 2.07
N TYR A 145 -18.12 2.47 1.98
CA TYR A 145 -17.12 2.61 3.02
C TYR A 145 -16.03 3.65 2.72
N PHE A 146 -16.23 4.55 1.73
CA PHE A 146 -15.24 5.59 1.39
C PHE A 146 -14.88 6.58 2.52
N LYS A 147 -15.60 6.54 3.64
CA LYS A 147 -15.29 7.29 4.86
C LYS A 147 -14.94 6.38 6.05
N LYS A 148 -14.75 5.08 5.82
CA LYS A 148 -14.48 4.06 6.84
C LYS A 148 -13.29 3.18 6.41
N PRO A 149 -12.04 3.64 6.63
CA PRO A 149 -10.83 2.99 6.11
C PRO A 149 -10.75 1.49 6.39
N LYS A 150 -10.92 1.07 7.63
CA LYS A 150 -10.88 -0.34 8.04
C LYS A 150 -11.95 -1.19 7.35
N SER A 151 -13.20 -0.68 7.30
CA SER A 151 -14.29 -1.40 6.64
C SER A 151 -14.07 -1.53 5.13
N PHE A 152 -13.49 -0.49 4.48
CA PHE A 152 -13.14 -0.55 3.07
C PHE A 152 -12.06 -1.60 2.79
N LEU A 153 -10.99 -1.62 3.58
CA LEU A 153 -9.91 -2.59 3.38
C LEU A 153 -10.38 -4.03 3.67
N ARG A 154 -11.29 -4.23 4.61
CA ARG A 154 -11.95 -5.53 4.82
C ARG A 154 -12.78 -5.95 3.61
N GLU A 155 -13.58 -5.04 3.02
CA GLU A 155 -14.31 -5.30 1.77
C GLU A 155 -13.34 -5.69 0.64
N VAL A 156 -12.20 -5.02 0.51
CA VAL A 156 -11.16 -5.42 -0.46
C VAL A 156 -10.66 -6.83 -0.17
N LYS A 157 -10.37 -7.18 1.09
CA LYS A 157 -9.93 -8.53 1.45
C LYS A 157 -10.99 -9.58 1.11
N GLU A 158 -12.27 -9.32 1.38
CA GLU A 158 -13.39 -10.21 1.06
C GLU A 158 -13.54 -10.44 -0.45
N LEU A 159 -13.29 -9.41 -1.28
CA LEU A 159 -13.31 -9.51 -2.75
C LEU A 159 -12.10 -10.26 -3.33
N ASN A 160 -11.09 -10.54 -2.52
CA ASN A 160 -9.82 -11.16 -2.91
C ASN A 160 -9.46 -12.31 -1.95
N PRO A 161 -10.21 -13.44 -2.00
CA PRO A 161 -10.05 -14.54 -1.04
C PRO A 161 -8.69 -15.25 -1.11
N GLN A 162 -7.87 -14.97 -2.13
CA GLN A 162 -6.49 -15.46 -2.24
C GLN A 162 -5.50 -14.71 -1.31
N LEU A 163 -5.92 -13.59 -0.71
CA LEU A 163 -5.08 -12.85 0.24
C LEU A 163 -4.99 -13.61 1.57
N PRO A 164 -3.80 -13.60 2.20
CA PRO A 164 -3.57 -14.28 3.47
C PRO A 164 -4.37 -13.66 4.63
#